data_1bfd074a17bbbf9febb376b699b8944b
#
_entry.id   1bfd074a17bbbf9febb376b699b8944b
#
_cell.length_a   1.000
_cell.length_b   1.000
_cell.length_c   1.000
_cell.angle_alpha   90.00
_cell.angle_beta   90.00
_cell.angle_gamma   90.00
#
_symmetry.space_group_name_H-M   'P 1'
#
loop_
_entity.id
_entity.type
_entity.pdbx_description
1 polymer ?
#
loop_
_entity_poly.entity_id
_entity_poly.type
_entity_poly.pdbx_seq_one_letter_code
_entity_poly.pdbx_strand_id
1 'polypeptide(L)'
;MPDFSSIGRRLGGPSGIQELMDDLGQALSTHPDMRMLGGGQPAAIPEVQALWRERMRDLLDDGAALDRALLNYEPPGGSPVFRAAMAGFLRRECGWQVSEDNIAVVPSSQTGFFLLFNLLAGEAAERRKRILFPLLPDYIGYANQALTDGQFTGLPARIERRGPHTIKYGVDFERLRLTPDIAALCVSCPTNPTGNVLTPEEFHRLRDLARAQGVPFLVDNAYGHPFPGVLHGDWRPHWEPGMVFSISLSKVGLPGLRTAVIVADAPIVKALANMNAIVSLANGNLGQALLTPLLEDDRLLRLGREVIRPFYRERAAFATEVLSDALGKDLPWALHEQEGAFFLWLWLKDLPVTSAELYRRLKERNVLVIPGHHFAFGLDEPWRHPQECLRLTFSQPREVVQEGLEILADEVRGLYRA
;
A
#
# COMPACT_ATOMS: atom_id res chain seq x y z
N MET A 1 -14.40 32.57 -7.72
CA MET A 1 -13.39 31.63 -7.18
C MET A 1 -12.05 31.99 -7.81
N PRO A 2 -10.90 31.83 -7.08
CA PRO A 2 -9.62 32.07 -7.69
C PRO A 2 -9.39 31.15 -8.87
N ASP A 3 -8.68 31.63 -9.90
CA ASP A 3 -8.28 30.82 -11.04
C ASP A 3 -7.02 30.03 -10.69
N PHE A 4 -7.17 28.71 -10.47
CA PHE A 4 -6.07 27.83 -10.13
C PHE A 4 -5.22 27.47 -11.35
N SER A 5 -3.91 27.30 -11.15
CA SER A 5 -3.04 26.73 -12.17
C SER A 5 -3.49 25.33 -12.59
N SER A 6 -2.99 24.82 -13.73
CA SER A 6 -3.29 23.44 -14.18
C SER A 6 -2.94 22.38 -13.14
N ILE A 7 -1.78 22.50 -12.50
CA ILE A 7 -1.34 21.64 -11.39
C ILE A 7 -2.27 21.83 -10.18
N GLY A 8 -2.62 23.09 -9.85
CA GLY A 8 -3.54 23.38 -8.74
C GLY A 8 -4.91 22.77 -8.93
N ARG A 9 -5.47 22.83 -10.14
CA ARG A 9 -6.75 22.18 -10.48
C ARG A 9 -6.65 20.66 -10.40
N ARG A 10 -5.54 20.08 -10.83
CA ARG A 10 -5.31 18.64 -10.80
C ARG A 10 -5.21 18.09 -9.38
N LEU A 11 -4.33 18.66 -8.56
CA LEU A 11 -4.06 18.18 -7.19
C LEU A 11 -5.12 18.66 -6.18
N GLY A 12 -5.79 19.79 -6.44
CA GLY A 12 -6.85 20.33 -5.60
C GLY A 12 -8.26 19.90 -6.01
N GLY A 13 -8.40 19.09 -7.06
CA GLY A 13 -9.68 18.53 -7.49
C GLY A 13 -10.11 17.31 -6.67
N PRO A 14 -11.38 16.87 -6.80
CA PRO A 14 -11.86 15.65 -6.16
C PRO A 14 -11.02 14.43 -6.53
N SER A 15 -10.80 13.55 -5.57
CA SER A 15 -10.06 12.30 -5.78
C SER A 15 -10.67 11.17 -4.96
N GLY A 16 -10.59 9.93 -5.47
CA GLY A 16 -11.11 8.77 -4.75
C GLY A 16 -10.45 8.58 -3.37
N ILE A 17 -9.16 8.94 -3.22
CA ILE A 17 -8.48 8.87 -1.92
C ILE A 17 -9.01 9.94 -0.96
N GLN A 18 -9.34 11.16 -1.44
CA GLN A 18 -9.93 12.20 -0.60
C GLN A 18 -11.34 11.80 -0.16
N GLU A 19 -12.21 11.37 -1.08
CA GLU A 19 -13.57 10.91 -0.76
C GLU A 19 -13.53 9.82 0.32
N LEU A 20 -12.63 8.85 0.16
CA LEU A 20 -12.42 7.82 1.17
C LEU A 20 -11.99 8.38 2.52
N MET A 21 -11.03 9.32 2.55
CA MET A 21 -10.52 9.89 3.81
C MET A 21 -11.55 10.78 4.50
N ASP A 22 -12.37 11.50 3.73
CA ASP A 22 -13.47 12.31 4.25
C ASP A 22 -14.57 11.42 4.87
N ASP A 23 -14.95 10.35 4.18
CA ASP A 23 -15.92 9.37 4.69
C ASP A 23 -15.41 8.65 5.93
N LEU A 24 -14.13 8.25 5.97
CA LEU A 24 -13.50 7.66 7.15
C LEU A 24 -13.46 8.66 8.33
N GLY A 25 -13.12 9.92 8.06
CA GLY A 25 -13.07 10.98 9.08
C GLY A 25 -14.44 11.29 9.66
N GLN A 26 -15.48 11.39 8.81
CA GLN A 26 -16.85 11.60 9.25
C GLN A 26 -17.38 10.42 10.07
N ALA A 27 -17.15 9.20 9.61
CA ALA A 27 -17.59 8.00 10.31
C ALA A 27 -17.02 7.91 11.72
N LEU A 28 -15.72 8.21 11.88
CA LEU A 28 -15.08 8.21 13.20
C LEU A 28 -15.60 9.29 14.15
N SER A 29 -16.09 10.42 13.63
CA SER A 29 -16.50 11.57 14.44
C SER A 29 -18.02 11.64 14.70
N THR A 30 -18.86 11.15 13.77
CA THR A 30 -20.30 11.39 13.79
C THR A 30 -21.15 10.12 13.82
N HIS A 31 -20.59 8.95 13.50
CA HIS A 31 -21.30 7.68 13.40
C HIS A 31 -20.57 6.56 14.16
N PRO A 32 -20.68 6.47 15.49
CA PRO A 32 -19.99 5.46 16.29
C PRO A 32 -20.39 4.02 15.93
N ASP A 33 -21.57 3.84 15.34
CA ASP A 33 -22.10 2.52 14.91
C ASP A 33 -21.63 2.11 13.49
N MET A 34 -20.76 2.89 12.83
CA MET A 34 -20.28 2.59 11.49
C MET A 34 -19.30 1.39 11.49
N ARG A 35 -19.60 0.36 10.69
CA ARG A 35 -18.73 -0.78 10.46
C ARG A 35 -17.68 -0.42 9.41
N MET A 36 -16.47 -0.09 9.89
CA MET A 36 -15.38 0.49 9.09
C MET A 36 -14.60 -0.58 8.32
N LEU A 37 -15.20 -1.24 7.32
CA LEU A 37 -14.52 -2.22 6.49
C LEU A 37 -13.71 -1.60 5.33
N GLY A 38 -13.74 -0.28 5.18
CA GLY A 38 -13.00 0.47 4.15
C GLY A 38 -11.61 0.94 4.60
N GLY A 39 -11.29 0.89 5.89
CA GLY A 39 -10.04 1.45 6.43
C GLY A 39 -8.76 0.76 5.98
N GLY A 40 -7.66 1.50 5.96
CA GLY A 40 -6.31 1.00 5.70
C GLY A 40 -5.40 1.02 6.93
N GLN A 41 -5.97 1.28 8.12
CA GLN A 41 -5.22 1.28 9.38
C GLN A 41 -4.88 -0.15 9.82
N PRO A 42 -3.70 -0.38 10.41
CA PRO A 42 -3.38 -1.65 11.04
C PRO A 42 -4.27 -1.88 12.27
N ALA A 43 -4.50 -3.15 12.60
CA ALA A 43 -5.20 -3.54 13.82
C ALA A 43 -4.44 -3.10 15.07
N ALA A 44 -5.19 -2.85 16.15
CA ALA A 44 -4.64 -2.60 17.46
C ALA A 44 -4.21 -3.94 18.11
N ILE A 45 -2.97 -4.37 17.86
CA ILE A 45 -2.40 -5.60 18.42
C ILE A 45 -1.72 -5.25 19.75
N PRO A 46 -2.12 -5.85 20.89
CA PRO A 46 -1.62 -5.45 22.22
C PRO A 46 -0.10 -5.49 22.36
N GLU A 47 0.55 -6.52 21.83
CA GLU A 47 2.01 -6.69 21.89
C GLU A 47 2.75 -5.61 21.06
N VAL A 48 2.19 -5.25 19.90
CA VAL A 48 2.71 -4.16 19.06
C VAL A 48 2.58 -2.83 19.79
N GLN A 49 1.42 -2.58 20.42
CA GLN A 49 1.19 -1.36 21.19
C GLN A 49 2.09 -1.29 22.41
N ALA A 50 2.33 -2.43 23.09
CA ALA A 50 3.22 -2.51 24.24
C ALA A 50 4.67 -2.13 23.85
N LEU A 51 5.17 -2.67 22.74
CA LEU A 51 6.50 -2.32 22.22
C LEU A 51 6.64 -0.82 21.98
N TRP A 52 5.67 -0.20 21.29
CA TRP A 52 5.77 1.23 21.00
C TRP A 52 5.62 2.11 22.23
N ARG A 53 4.83 1.69 23.24
CA ARG A 53 4.78 2.38 24.54
C ARG A 53 6.07 2.27 25.31
N GLU A 54 6.73 1.10 25.29
CA GLU A 54 8.07 0.90 25.86
C GLU A 54 9.06 1.85 25.19
N ARG A 55 9.16 1.83 23.85
CA ARG A 55 10.06 2.71 23.10
C ARG A 55 9.84 4.20 23.36
N MET A 56 8.58 4.61 23.54
CA MET A 56 8.26 5.99 23.91
C MET A 56 8.73 6.35 25.31
N ARG A 57 8.62 5.43 26.31
CA ARG A 57 9.16 5.66 27.66
C ARG A 57 10.67 5.75 27.63
N ASP A 58 11.34 4.84 26.94
CA ASP A 58 12.81 4.88 26.80
C ASP A 58 13.28 6.21 26.19
N LEU A 59 12.56 6.73 25.19
CA LEU A 59 12.88 8.01 24.58
C LEU A 59 12.62 9.20 25.55
N LEU A 60 11.57 9.12 26.36
CA LEU A 60 11.29 10.12 27.42
C LEU A 60 12.35 10.10 28.53
N ASP A 61 12.84 8.92 28.89
CA ASP A 61 13.86 8.74 29.93
C ASP A 61 15.25 9.20 29.43
N ASP A 62 15.53 9.10 28.10
CA ASP A 62 16.70 9.71 27.46
C ASP A 62 16.33 11.11 26.94
N GLY A 63 16.35 12.10 27.84
CA GLY A 63 16.01 13.48 27.52
C GLY A 63 16.84 14.07 26.37
N ALA A 64 18.12 13.72 26.26
CA ALA A 64 18.97 14.21 25.18
C ALA A 64 18.56 13.63 23.79
N ALA A 65 18.11 12.38 23.74
CA ALA A 65 17.60 11.78 22.52
C ALA A 65 16.23 12.37 22.14
N LEU A 66 15.37 12.59 23.12
CA LEU A 66 14.08 13.26 22.91
C LEU A 66 14.26 14.69 22.38
N ASP A 67 15.13 15.47 23.00
CA ASP A 67 15.42 16.84 22.61
C ASP A 67 15.95 16.89 21.16
N ARG A 68 16.87 16.00 20.80
CA ARG A 68 17.32 15.89 19.38
C ARG A 68 16.18 15.60 18.44
N ALA A 69 15.28 14.68 18.80
CA ALA A 69 14.14 14.29 17.95
C ALA A 69 13.12 15.40 17.78
N LEU A 70 12.96 16.30 18.76
CA LEU A 70 11.94 17.36 18.74
C LEU A 70 12.46 18.72 18.29
N LEU A 71 13.71 19.06 18.61
CA LEU A 71 14.22 20.44 18.47
C LEU A 71 15.10 20.64 17.24
N ASN A 72 15.60 19.56 16.60
CA ASN A 72 16.53 19.67 15.49
C ASN A 72 15.90 19.29 14.16
N TYR A 73 16.30 19.98 13.10
CA TYR A 73 16.10 19.49 11.73
C TYR A 73 17.23 18.53 11.39
N GLU A 74 16.85 17.30 11.01
CA GLU A 74 17.78 16.35 10.41
C GLU A 74 17.91 16.62 8.89
N PRO A 75 18.97 16.11 8.23
CA PRO A 75 19.09 16.22 6.78
C PRO A 75 17.84 15.74 6.03
N PRO A 76 17.50 16.33 4.87
CA PRO A 76 16.29 15.97 4.12
C PRO A 76 16.17 14.50 3.71
N GLY A 77 17.31 13.80 3.58
CA GLY A 77 17.34 12.34 3.33
C GLY A 77 17.16 11.47 4.58
N GLY A 78 17.01 12.08 5.77
CA GLY A 78 16.89 11.41 7.07
C GLY A 78 18.16 11.46 7.90
N SER A 79 18.04 11.15 9.18
CA SER A 79 19.15 11.11 10.14
C SER A 79 20.26 10.14 9.66
N PRO A 80 21.53 10.57 9.64
CA PRO A 80 22.63 9.68 9.29
C PRO A 80 22.71 8.45 10.19
N VAL A 81 22.43 8.61 11.48
CA VAL A 81 22.40 7.48 12.45
C VAL A 81 21.33 6.47 12.08
N PHE A 82 20.13 6.95 11.77
CA PHE A 82 19.03 6.06 11.34
C PHE A 82 19.35 5.36 10.02
N ARG A 83 19.89 6.08 9.02
CA ARG A 83 20.23 5.53 7.71
C ARG A 83 21.29 4.43 7.82
N ALA A 84 22.33 4.67 8.61
CA ALA A 84 23.38 3.69 8.89
C ALA A 84 22.82 2.45 9.60
N ALA A 85 21.99 2.63 10.64
CA ALA A 85 21.32 1.54 11.36
C ALA A 85 20.40 0.72 10.43
N MET A 86 19.59 1.38 9.60
CA MET A 86 18.71 0.72 8.64
C MET A 86 19.51 -0.08 7.61
N ALA A 87 20.56 0.48 7.04
CA ALA A 87 21.44 -0.24 6.12
C ALA A 87 22.10 -1.45 6.79
N GLY A 88 22.58 -1.29 8.03
CA GLY A 88 23.13 -2.39 8.85
C GLY A 88 22.13 -3.51 9.06
N PHE A 89 20.89 -3.17 9.44
CA PHE A 89 19.78 -4.10 9.62
C PHE A 89 19.47 -4.86 8.31
N LEU A 90 19.30 -4.15 7.18
CA LEU A 90 18.98 -4.78 5.89
C LEU A 90 20.08 -5.72 5.41
N ARG A 91 21.37 -5.38 5.66
CA ARG A 91 22.49 -6.29 5.36
C ARG A 91 22.44 -7.54 6.23
N ARG A 92 22.28 -7.37 7.54
CA ARG A 92 22.34 -8.47 8.52
C ARG A 92 21.13 -9.41 8.40
N GLU A 93 19.92 -8.84 8.33
CA GLU A 93 18.69 -9.62 8.45
C GLU A 93 18.09 -10.00 7.08
N CYS A 94 18.38 -9.24 6.03
CA CYS A 94 17.81 -9.46 4.70
C CYS A 94 18.86 -9.86 3.64
N GLY A 95 20.15 -9.77 3.96
CA GLY A 95 21.22 -10.07 3.01
C GLY A 95 21.37 -9.06 1.86
N TRP A 96 20.71 -7.88 1.97
CA TRP A 96 20.75 -6.87 0.91
C TRP A 96 22.10 -6.17 0.87
N GLN A 97 22.62 -5.91 -0.34
CA GLN A 97 23.90 -5.24 -0.54
C GLN A 97 23.70 -3.71 -0.57
N VAL A 98 23.39 -3.15 0.58
CA VAL A 98 23.06 -1.71 0.75
C VAL A 98 24.03 -1.02 1.72
N SER A 99 24.26 0.27 1.46
CA SER A 99 24.91 1.19 2.37
C SER A 99 23.92 2.29 2.80
N GLU A 100 24.34 3.20 3.65
CA GLU A 100 23.55 4.38 4.01
C GLU A 100 23.19 5.26 2.80
N ASP A 101 24.00 5.23 1.73
CA ASP A 101 23.73 5.97 0.51
C ASP A 101 22.56 5.41 -0.31
N ASN A 102 22.13 4.19 0.01
CA ASN A 102 20.95 3.57 -0.58
C ASN A 102 19.66 3.86 0.20
N ILE A 103 19.72 4.57 1.33
CA ILE A 103 18.59 4.80 2.24
C ILE A 103 18.15 6.27 2.18
N ALA A 104 16.89 6.51 1.83
CA ALA A 104 16.23 7.80 2.02
C ALA A 104 15.03 7.65 2.96
N VAL A 105 14.91 8.56 3.92
CA VAL A 105 13.70 8.72 4.73
C VAL A 105 12.76 9.69 4.03
N VAL A 106 11.48 9.38 4.03
CA VAL A 106 10.40 10.21 3.47
C VAL A 106 9.24 10.31 4.45
N PRO A 107 8.40 11.37 4.39
CA PRO A 107 7.28 11.54 5.33
C PRO A 107 6.28 10.38 5.32
N SER A 108 6.19 9.62 4.24
CA SER A 108 5.40 8.40 4.11
C SER A 108 5.73 7.72 2.77
N SER A 109 5.38 6.43 2.60
CA SER A 109 5.43 5.81 1.26
C SER A 109 4.59 6.59 0.25
N GLN A 110 3.42 7.09 0.63
CA GLN A 110 2.57 7.96 -0.19
C GLN A 110 3.35 9.17 -0.76
N THR A 111 4.07 9.90 0.09
CA THR A 111 4.92 11.04 -0.33
C THR A 111 6.11 10.53 -1.14
N GLY A 112 6.74 9.44 -0.73
CA GLY A 112 7.87 8.83 -1.45
C GLY A 112 7.51 8.49 -2.90
N PHE A 113 6.35 7.86 -3.12
CA PHE A 113 5.88 7.55 -4.48
C PHE A 113 5.46 8.79 -5.26
N PHE A 114 4.85 9.79 -4.62
CA PHE A 114 4.60 11.07 -5.29
C PHE A 114 5.90 11.70 -5.82
N LEU A 115 6.95 11.71 -4.99
CA LEU A 115 8.25 12.22 -5.40
C LEU A 115 8.87 11.37 -6.52
N LEU A 116 8.86 10.03 -6.38
CA LEU A 116 9.41 9.09 -7.37
C LEU A 116 8.71 9.19 -8.72
N PHE A 117 7.39 9.21 -8.74
CA PHE A 117 6.63 9.28 -10.00
C PHE A 117 6.92 10.57 -10.75
N ASN A 118 7.03 11.70 -10.04
CA ASN A 118 7.28 12.99 -10.66
C ASN A 118 8.80 13.29 -10.86
N LEU A 119 9.68 12.51 -10.24
CA LEU A 119 11.10 12.48 -10.57
C LEU A 119 11.37 11.75 -11.89
N LEU A 120 10.68 10.63 -12.12
CA LEU A 120 10.98 9.70 -13.19
C LEU A 120 10.14 9.93 -14.46
N ALA A 121 8.90 10.41 -14.29
CA ALA A 121 7.93 10.54 -15.37
C ALA A 121 7.35 11.96 -15.45
N GLY A 122 6.69 12.26 -16.58
CA GLY A 122 6.13 13.57 -16.92
C GLY A 122 6.69 14.10 -18.22
N GLU A 123 6.67 15.43 -18.38
CA GLU A 123 7.23 16.09 -19.56
C GLU A 123 8.78 15.96 -19.56
N ALA A 124 9.33 15.53 -20.67
CA ALA A 124 10.77 15.47 -20.91
C ALA A 124 11.09 16.09 -22.29
N ALA A 125 12.38 16.46 -22.52
CA ALA A 125 12.78 17.26 -23.66
C ALA A 125 12.34 16.69 -25.03
N GLU A 126 12.37 15.37 -25.19
CA GLU A 126 12.07 14.73 -26.49
C GLU A 126 10.70 14.04 -26.51
N ARG A 127 10.20 13.58 -25.38
CA ARG A 127 8.95 12.83 -25.27
C ARG A 127 8.47 12.80 -23.83
N ARG A 128 7.15 12.63 -23.66
CA ARG A 128 6.58 12.34 -22.34
C ARG A 128 7.06 11.00 -21.83
N LYS A 129 7.37 10.93 -20.53
CA LYS A 129 7.75 9.71 -19.81
C LYS A 129 6.60 9.23 -18.94
N ARG A 130 6.38 7.91 -18.88
CA ARG A 130 5.26 7.29 -18.14
C ARG A 130 5.73 6.24 -17.14
N ILE A 131 4.96 6.09 -16.06
CA ILE A 131 5.07 4.94 -15.14
C ILE A 131 4.12 3.85 -15.63
N LEU A 132 4.62 2.63 -15.76
CA LEU A 132 3.82 1.46 -16.13
C LEU A 132 3.48 0.63 -14.88
N PHE A 133 2.18 0.42 -14.66
CA PHE A 133 1.63 -0.49 -13.66
C PHE A 133 1.25 -1.81 -14.36
N PRO A 134 2.09 -2.85 -14.27
CA PRO A 134 1.92 -4.09 -15.05
C PRO A 134 0.85 -5.02 -14.48
N LEU A 135 0.26 -4.69 -13.32
CA LEU A 135 -0.67 -5.54 -12.58
C LEU A 135 -1.71 -4.67 -11.87
N LEU A 136 -2.79 -4.30 -12.56
CA LEU A 136 -3.94 -3.65 -11.92
C LEU A 136 -4.97 -4.72 -11.49
N PRO A 137 -5.71 -4.50 -10.37
CA PRO A 137 -5.79 -3.28 -9.57
C PRO A 137 -4.58 -3.08 -8.66
N ASP A 138 -4.22 -1.81 -8.42
CA ASP A 138 -3.14 -1.41 -7.52
C ASP A 138 -3.58 -0.20 -6.66
N TYR A 139 -2.71 0.31 -5.80
CA TYR A 139 -3.05 1.22 -4.72
C TYR A 139 -3.74 2.51 -5.19
N ILE A 140 -4.95 2.76 -4.67
CA ILE A 140 -5.79 3.94 -4.96
C ILE A 140 -5.03 5.27 -4.80
N GLY A 141 -4.11 5.35 -3.82
CA GLY A 141 -3.34 6.56 -3.54
C GLY A 141 -2.41 6.99 -4.67
N TYR A 142 -2.13 6.15 -5.67
CA TYR A 142 -1.32 6.53 -6.83
C TYR A 142 -2.10 7.30 -7.89
N ALA A 143 -3.38 6.97 -8.08
CA ALA A 143 -4.18 7.43 -9.21
C ALA A 143 -4.10 8.95 -9.49
N ASN A 144 -3.98 9.77 -8.43
CA ASN A 144 -3.98 11.23 -8.52
C ASN A 144 -2.59 11.86 -8.26
N GLN A 145 -1.50 11.07 -8.22
CA GLN A 145 -0.16 11.59 -7.94
C GLN A 145 0.58 12.17 -9.15
N ALA A 146 0.06 11.96 -10.36
CA ALA A 146 0.65 12.51 -11.57
C ALA A 146 0.48 14.03 -11.65
N LEU A 147 1.55 14.78 -11.93
CA LEU A 147 1.49 16.23 -12.17
C LEU A 147 1.09 16.58 -13.60
N THR A 148 1.19 15.63 -14.54
CA THR A 148 0.82 15.81 -15.95
C THR A 148 -0.15 14.73 -16.40
N ASP A 149 -0.98 15.03 -17.42
CA ASP A 149 -1.91 14.06 -17.99
C ASP A 149 -1.17 12.91 -18.69
N GLY A 150 -1.72 11.69 -18.61
CA GLY A 150 -1.15 10.53 -19.28
C GLY A 150 0.22 10.08 -18.75
N GLN A 151 0.59 10.49 -17.51
CA GLN A 151 1.84 10.09 -16.87
C GLN A 151 1.84 8.63 -16.40
N PHE A 152 0.65 8.04 -16.25
CA PHE A 152 0.48 6.65 -15.85
C PHE A 152 -0.13 5.83 -16.99
N THR A 153 0.32 4.58 -17.10
CA THR A 153 -0.31 3.57 -17.94
C THR A 153 -0.39 2.26 -17.15
N GLY A 154 -1.49 1.55 -17.29
CA GLY A 154 -1.76 0.34 -16.52
C GLY A 154 -2.25 -0.81 -17.38
N LEU A 155 -1.94 -2.03 -16.96
CA LEU A 155 -2.44 -3.25 -17.56
C LEU A 155 -3.37 -3.99 -16.60
N PRO A 156 -4.56 -4.45 -17.06
CA PRO A 156 -5.38 -5.37 -16.30
C PRO A 156 -4.65 -6.65 -15.95
N ALA A 157 -4.82 -7.13 -14.72
CA ALA A 157 -4.32 -8.44 -14.32
C ALA A 157 -4.94 -9.56 -15.17
N ARG A 158 -4.17 -10.61 -15.40
CA ARG A 158 -4.71 -11.91 -15.80
C ARG A 158 -5.42 -12.53 -14.59
N ILE A 159 -6.70 -12.88 -14.75
CA ILE A 159 -7.51 -13.47 -13.67
C ILE A 159 -7.46 -14.99 -13.83
N GLU A 160 -6.88 -15.67 -12.86
CA GLU A 160 -6.84 -17.13 -12.79
C GLU A 160 -7.87 -17.63 -11.78
N ARG A 161 -8.73 -18.57 -12.18
CA ARG A 161 -9.60 -19.26 -11.24
C ARG A 161 -8.84 -20.38 -10.57
N ARG A 162 -8.81 -20.37 -9.22
CA ARG A 162 -8.17 -21.39 -8.38
C ARG A 162 -9.20 -22.32 -7.72
N GLY A 163 -10.46 -21.94 -7.78
CA GLY A 163 -11.59 -22.70 -7.23
C GLY A 163 -12.94 -22.09 -7.60
N PRO A 164 -14.04 -22.63 -7.09
CA PRO A 164 -15.39 -22.09 -7.34
C PRO A 164 -15.51 -20.63 -6.95
N HIS A 165 -14.93 -20.25 -5.81
CA HIS A 165 -15.00 -18.92 -5.22
C HIS A 165 -13.61 -18.33 -4.94
N THR A 166 -12.58 -18.77 -5.64
CA THR A 166 -11.20 -18.30 -5.43
C THR A 166 -10.57 -17.90 -6.76
N ILE A 167 -9.95 -16.73 -6.78
CA ILE A 167 -9.18 -16.20 -7.92
C ILE A 167 -7.77 -15.80 -7.48
N LYS A 168 -6.86 -15.74 -8.43
CA LYS A 168 -5.50 -15.19 -8.32
C LYS A 168 -5.26 -14.22 -9.45
N TYR A 169 -4.61 -13.09 -9.16
CA TYR A 169 -4.12 -12.18 -10.19
C TYR A 169 -2.67 -12.47 -10.55
N GLY A 170 -2.40 -12.47 -11.84
CA GLY A 170 -1.08 -12.61 -12.40
C GLY A 170 -0.78 -11.52 -13.43
N VAL A 171 0.49 -11.28 -13.69
CA VAL A 171 0.95 -10.35 -14.72
C VAL A 171 0.64 -10.92 -16.11
N ASP A 172 -0.01 -10.13 -16.95
CA ASP A 172 -0.23 -10.49 -18.36
C ASP A 172 1.02 -10.15 -19.19
N PHE A 173 1.98 -11.04 -19.19
CA PHE A 173 3.21 -10.87 -19.94
C PHE A 173 3.04 -10.94 -21.47
N GLU A 174 1.92 -11.43 -21.97
CA GLU A 174 1.63 -11.41 -23.41
C GLU A 174 1.24 -10.01 -23.88
N ARG A 175 0.59 -9.25 -23.02
CA ARG A 175 0.20 -7.86 -23.27
C ARG A 175 1.25 -6.84 -22.81
N LEU A 176 2.12 -7.20 -21.87
CA LEU A 176 3.13 -6.31 -21.32
C LEU A 176 4.15 -5.88 -22.40
N ARG A 177 4.23 -4.57 -22.64
CA ARG A 177 5.22 -3.97 -23.55
C ARG A 177 5.90 -2.79 -22.88
N LEU A 178 7.21 -2.81 -22.82
CA LEU A 178 8.01 -1.67 -22.39
C LEU A 178 8.41 -0.84 -23.61
N THR A 179 7.61 0.16 -23.90
CA THR A 179 7.90 1.13 -24.97
C THR A 179 8.95 2.16 -24.49
N PRO A 180 9.67 2.83 -25.40
CA PRO A 180 10.74 3.77 -25.00
C PRO A 180 10.29 4.96 -24.15
N ASP A 181 9.02 5.23 -24.03
CA ASP A 181 8.44 6.27 -23.16
C ASP A 181 8.17 5.75 -21.73
N ILE A 182 8.32 4.45 -21.44
CA ILE A 182 8.24 3.94 -20.08
C ILE A 182 9.50 4.33 -19.32
N ALA A 183 9.32 5.01 -18.18
CA ALA A 183 10.38 5.50 -17.30
C ALA A 183 10.60 4.61 -16.08
N ALA A 184 9.59 3.84 -15.68
CA ALA A 184 9.68 2.87 -14.59
C ALA A 184 8.53 1.86 -14.66
N LEU A 185 8.76 0.68 -14.09
CA LEU A 185 7.70 -0.26 -13.71
C LEU A 185 7.35 -0.03 -12.24
N CYS A 186 6.07 -0.14 -11.86
CA CYS A 186 5.64 -0.01 -10.47
C CYS A 186 4.62 -1.07 -10.09
N VAL A 187 4.81 -1.70 -8.93
CA VAL A 187 3.86 -2.65 -8.33
C VAL A 187 3.82 -2.46 -6.81
N SER A 188 2.68 -2.70 -6.18
CA SER A 188 2.63 -2.97 -4.74
C SER A 188 2.68 -4.49 -4.49
N CYS A 189 3.49 -4.95 -3.52
CA CYS A 189 3.66 -6.37 -3.23
C CYS A 189 4.05 -6.58 -1.75
N PRO A 190 3.13 -7.12 -0.91
CA PRO A 190 1.73 -7.47 -1.18
C PRO A 190 0.87 -6.30 -1.64
N THR A 191 -0.03 -6.58 -2.57
CA THR A 191 -0.83 -5.54 -3.21
C THR A 191 -1.95 -5.02 -2.30
N ASN A 192 -2.09 -3.72 -2.21
CA ASN A 192 -3.33 -3.08 -1.82
C ASN A 192 -4.06 -2.67 -3.12
N PRO A 193 -5.20 -3.29 -3.47
CA PRO A 193 -6.27 -3.76 -2.57
C PRO A 193 -6.35 -5.27 -2.33
N THR A 194 -5.68 -6.10 -3.12
CA THR A 194 -6.03 -7.51 -3.33
C THR A 194 -5.37 -8.48 -2.35
N GLY A 195 -4.29 -8.06 -1.68
CA GLY A 195 -3.43 -8.96 -0.93
C GLY A 195 -2.54 -9.85 -1.80
N ASN A 196 -2.55 -9.63 -3.14
CA ASN A 196 -1.77 -10.41 -4.09
C ASN A 196 -0.27 -10.30 -3.83
N VAL A 197 0.43 -11.40 -3.93
CA VAL A 197 1.89 -11.47 -3.92
C VAL A 197 2.35 -12.01 -5.26
N LEU A 198 3.24 -11.28 -5.92
CA LEU A 198 3.86 -11.77 -7.16
C LEU A 198 4.54 -13.11 -6.91
N THR A 199 4.45 -14.04 -7.86
CA THR A 199 5.29 -15.24 -7.79
C THR A 199 6.76 -14.86 -7.96
N PRO A 200 7.72 -15.70 -7.50
CA PRO A 200 9.14 -15.48 -7.74
C PRO A 200 9.45 -15.24 -9.22
N GLU A 201 8.83 -16.02 -10.10
CA GLU A 201 9.02 -15.94 -11.56
C GLU A 201 8.51 -14.61 -12.12
N GLU A 202 7.34 -14.15 -11.70
CA GLU A 202 6.77 -12.84 -12.10
C GLU A 202 7.67 -11.70 -11.64
N PHE A 203 8.09 -11.73 -10.38
CA PHE A 203 8.94 -10.70 -9.80
C PHE A 203 10.29 -10.59 -10.54
N HIS A 204 10.97 -11.73 -10.73
CA HIS A 204 12.25 -11.76 -11.44
C HIS A 204 12.09 -11.32 -12.90
N ARG A 205 11.02 -11.75 -13.57
CA ARG A 205 10.77 -11.37 -14.97
C ARG A 205 10.50 -9.88 -15.11
N LEU A 206 9.73 -9.26 -14.20
CA LEU A 206 9.52 -7.80 -14.19
C LEU A 206 10.82 -7.04 -13.93
N ARG A 207 11.62 -7.47 -12.94
CA ARG A 207 12.94 -6.93 -12.67
C ARG A 207 13.86 -6.98 -13.90
N ASP A 208 13.93 -8.14 -14.56
CA ASP A 208 14.80 -8.34 -15.70
C ASP A 208 14.35 -7.53 -16.92
N LEU A 209 13.06 -7.38 -17.14
CA LEU A 209 12.50 -6.49 -18.16
C LEU A 209 12.85 -5.03 -17.88
N ALA A 210 12.69 -4.56 -16.66
CA ALA A 210 13.06 -3.21 -16.26
C ALA A 210 14.56 -2.96 -16.46
N ARG A 211 15.41 -3.90 -16.03
CA ARG A 211 16.86 -3.84 -16.19
C ARG A 211 17.26 -3.82 -17.68
N ALA A 212 16.65 -4.64 -18.53
CA ALA A 212 16.93 -4.67 -19.96
C ALA A 212 16.56 -3.35 -20.65
N GLN A 213 15.53 -2.66 -20.16
CA GLN A 213 15.11 -1.34 -20.65
C GLN A 213 15.90 -0.18 -20.03
N GLY A 214 16.75 -0.44 -19.02
CA GLY A 214 17.49 0.58 -18.28
C GLY A 214 16.60 1.50 -17.43
N VAL A 215 15.47 1.00 -16.92
CA VAL A 215 14.53 1.76 -16.07
C VAL A 215 14.40 1.11 -14.70
N PRO A 216 14.12 1.87 -13.62
CA PRO A 216 13.94 1.30 -12.30
C PRO A 216 12.65 0.47 -12.18
N PHE A 217 12.73 -0.59 -11.36
CA PHE A 217 11.58 -1.36 -10.91
C PHE A 217 11.20 -0.92 -9.49
N LEU A 218 10.05 -0.24 -9.37
CA LEU A 218 9.52 0.29 -8.12
C LEU A 218 8.63 -0.75 -7.44
N VAL A 219 8.92 -1.08 -6.19
CA VAL A 219 8.16 -2.03 -5.38
C VAL A 219 7.66 -1.35 -4.12
N ASP A 220 6.35 -1.13 -4.02
CA ASP A 220 5.74 -0.71 -2.75
C ASP A 220 5.53 -1.93 -1.86
N ASN A 221 6.39 -2.05 -0.87
CA ASN A 221 6.41 -3.17 0.06
C ASN A 221 5.88 -2.77 1.44
N ALA A 222 4.79 -2.01 1.49
CA ALA A 222 4.25 -1.49 2.75
C ALA A 222 3.80 -2.58 3.74
N TYR A 223 3.45 -3.77 3.25
CA TYR A 223 2.93 -4.89 4.06
C TYR A 223 3.91 -6.05 4.22
N GLY A 224 4.97 -6.08 3.43
CA GLY A 224 5.83 -7.25 3.28
C GLY A 224 7.05 -7.26 4.20
N HIS A 225 8.11 -7.94 3.71
CA HIS A 225 9.39 -8.12 4.40
C HIS A 225 10.30 -6.89 4.20
N PRO A 226 11.10 -6.42 5.19
CA PRO A 226 11.36 -7.09 6.48
C PRO A 226 10.24 -6.94 7.51
N PHE A 227 9.53 -5.84 7.51
CA PHE A 227 8.41 -5.60 8.41
C PHE A 227 7.31 -4.80 7.70
N PRO A 228 6.01 -4.98 8.06
CA PRO A 228 5.46 -5.80 9.16
C PRO A 228 5.51 -7.32 8.92
N GLY A 229 5.83 -7.78 7.71
CA GLY A 229 5.96 -9.19 7.37
C GLY A 229 4.61 -9.92 7.21
N VAL A 230 3.55 -9.21 6.81
CA VAL A 230 2.22 -9.81 6.55
C VAL A 230 2.24 -10.46 5.16
N LEU A 231 2.96 -11.57 5.08
CA LEU A 231 3.09 -12.46 3.93
C LEU A 231 2.76 -13.87 4.40
N HIS A 232 1.83 -14.56 3.75
CA HIS A 232 1.38 -15.87 4.17
C HIS A 232 2.18 -17.02 3.56
N GLY A 233 2.83 -16.79 2.42
CA GLY A 233 3.79 -17.70 1.80
C GLY A 233 5.20 -17.59 2.39
N ASP A 234 6.15 -18.37 1.84
CA ASP A 234 7.56 -18.38 2.29
C ASP A 234 8.47 -17.48 1.46
N TRP A 235 8.10 -17.20 0.22
CA TRP A 235 8.86 -16.30 -0.64
C TRP A 235 8.77 -14.84 -0.16
N ARG A 236 9.88 -14.10 -0.35
CA ARG A 236 10.03 -12.70 0.08
C ARG A 236 10.56 -11.87 -1.07
N PRO A 237 9.83 -10.84 -1.53
CA PRO A 237 10.41 -9.81 -2.38
C PRO A 237 11.67 -9.21 -1.74
N HIS A 238 12.71 -8.97 -2.51
CA HIS A 238 13.97 -8.42 -2.04
C HIS A 238 14.47 -7.32 -2.96
N TRP A 239 15.29 -6.44 -2.42
CA TRP A 239 15.89 -5.36 -3.18
C TRP A 239 17.18 -5.82 -3.87
N GLU A 240 17.40 -5.33 -5.09
CA GLU A 240 18.65 -5.41 -5.85
C GLU A 240 18.93 -4.06 -6.52
N PRO A 241 20.19 -3.75 -6.93
CA PRO A 241 20.52 -2.56 -7.71
C PRO A 241 19.64 -2.43 -8.96
N GLY A 242 19.20 -1.20 -9.25
CA GLY A 242 18.22 -0.90 -10.29
C GLY A 242 16.77 -1.00 -9.81
N MET A 243 16.53 -1.34 -8.55
CA MET A 243 15.21 -1.34 -7.94
C MET A 243 15.04 -0.19 -6.96
N VAL A 244 13.77 0.20 -6.75
CA VAL A 244 13.36 1.08 -5.67
C VAL A 244 12.38 0.32 -4.78
N PHE A 245 12.66 0.25 -3.49
CA PHE A 245 11.87 -0.52 -2.53
C PHE A 245 11.37 0.39 -1.41
N SER A 246 10.09 0.38 -1.14
CA SER A 246 9.49 1.17 -0.05
C SER A 246 9.24 0.29 1.17
N ILE A 247 9.60 0.79 2.36
CA ILE A 247 9.34 0.17 3.66
C ILE A 247 8.60 1.18 4.52
N SER A 248 7.36 0.88 4.91
CA SER A 248 6.49 1.79 5.66
C SER A 248 6.42 1.46 7.14
N LEU A 249 6.57 2.46 8.01
CA LEU A 249 6.32 2.31 9.43
C LEU A 249 4.82 2.30 9.78
N SER A 250 3.96 2.71 8.84
CA SER A 250 2.51 2.75 9.08
C SER A 250 1.94 1.39 9.47
N LYS A 251 2.44 0.31 8.82
CA LYS A 251 1.84 -1.02 8.97
C LYS A 251 2.42 -1.86 10.11
N VAL A 252 3.48 -1.35 10.77
CA VAL A 252 3.96 -1.88 12.06
C VAL A 252 3.31 -1.19 13.27
N GLY A 253 2.18 -0.51 13.07
CA GLY A 253 1.40 0.12 14.15
C GLY A 253 1.69 1.61 14.37
N LEU A 254 2.41 2.28 13.46
CA LEU A 254 2.81 3.68 13.58
C LEU A 254 2.29 4.59 12.43
N PRO A 255 1.02 4.48 11.99
CA PRO A 255 0.53 5.27 10.87
C PRO A 255 0.56 6.78 11.13
N GLY A 256 0.40 7.20 12.38
CA GLY A 256 0.40 8.61 12.77
C GLY A 256 1.77 9.30 12.73
N LEU A 257 2.87 8.55 12.77
CA LEU A 257 4.22 9.11 12.75
C LEU A 257 4.68 9.56 11.36
N ARG A 258 3.97 9.19 10.32
CA ARG A 258 4.25 9.60 8.94
C ARG A 258 5.71 9.39 8.54
N THR A 259 6.23 8.16 8.66
CA THR A 259 7.62 7.83 8.36
C THR A 259 7.70 6.59 7.47
N ALA A 260 8.50 6.66 6.41
CA ALA A 260 8.83 5.53 5.55
C ALA A 260 10.29 5.62 5.06
N VAL A 261 10.80 4.50 4.60
CA VAL A 261 12.14 4.36 4.04
C VAL A 261 12.01 3.97 2.57
N ILE A 262 12.78 4.64 1.73
CA ILE A 262 13.01 4.23 0.34
C ILE A 262 14.43 3.68 0.25
N VAL A 263 14.56 2.47 -0.27
CA VAL A 263 15.84 1.82 -0.59
C VAL A 263 16.00 1.87 -2.10
N ALA A 264 17.05 2.52 -2.59
CA ALA A 264 17.29 2.73 -4.02
C ALA A 264 18.78 2.96 -4.31
N ASP A 265 19.14 3.02 -5.57
CA ASP A 265 20.48 3.45 -5.97
C ASP A 265 20.76 4.89 -5.54
N ALA A 266 22.01 5.18 -5.15
CA ALA A 266 22.42 6.46 -4.57
C ALA A 266 22.00 7.72 -5.37
N PRO A 267 21.98 7.74 -6.71
CA PRO A 267 21.48 8.90 -7.46
C PRO A 267 19.99 9.18 -7.21
N ILE A 268 19.17 8.14 -7.09
CA ILE A 268 17.72 8.28 -6.79
C ILE A 268 17.54 8.76 -5.35
N VAL A 269 18.28 8.19 -4.39
CA VAL A 269 18.27 8.63 -2.98
C VAL A 269 18.61 10.11 -2.85
N LYS A 270 19.68 10.55 -3.54
CA LYS A 270 20.08 11.96 -3.56
C LYS A 270 19.02 12.87 -4.15
N ALA A 271 18.41 12.46 -5.27
CA ALA A 271 17.33 13.23 -5.90
C ALA A 271 16.09 13.33 -4.99
N LEU A 272 15.70 12.24 -4.34
CA LEU A 272 14.60 12.23 -3.35
C LEU A 272 14.88 13.17 -2.18
N ALA A 273 16.09 13.15 -1.63
CA ALA A 273 16.49 14.07 -0.56
C ALA A 273 16.38 15.54 -1.00
N ASN A 274 16.84 15.87 -2.21
CA ASN A 274 16.72 17.22 -2.77
C ASN A 274 15.25 17.64 -2.95
N MET A 275 14.40 16.77 -3.50
CA MET A 275 12.97 17.06 -3.66
C MET A 275 12.28 17.20 -2.30
N ASN A 276 12.61 16.36 -1.33
CA ASN A 276 12.06 16.46 0.02
C ASN A 276 12.47 17.75 0.73
N ALA A 277 13.70 18.25 0.49
CA ALA A 277 14.13 19.56 0.98
C ALA A 277 13.24 20.70 0.47
N ILE A 278 12.78 20.62 -0.78
CA ILE A 278 11.90 21.62 -1.39
C ILE A 278 10.46 21.50 -0.83
N VAL A 279 9.96 20.29 -0.69
CA VAL A 279 8.55 20.04 -0.33
C VAL A 279 8.30 20.14 1.18
N SER A 280 9.23 19.65 2.00
CA SER A 280 9.03 19.46 3.45
C SER A 280 10.15 20.01 4.31
N LEU A 281 11.23 20.57 3.72
CA LEU A 281 12.47 20.98 4.35
C LEU A 281 13.23 19.78 4.95
N ALA A 282 12.62 19.03 5.85
CA ALA A 282 13.15 17.83 6.51
C ALA A 282 12.03 16.84 6.80
N ASN A 283 12.40 15.64 7.26
CA ASN A 283 11.44 14.63 7.74
C ASN A 283 11.17 14.80 9.25
N GLY A 284 10.04 14.25 9.73
CA GLY A 284 9.86 14.08 11.16
C GLY A 284 10.86 13.08 11.75
N ASN A 285 11.42 13.42 12.91
CA ASN A 285 12.50 12.61 13.53
C ASN A 285 11.98 11.54 14.48
N LEU A 286 10.76 11.69 15.01
CA LEU A 286 10.25 10.81 16.07
C LEU A 286 10.15 9.34 15.60
N GLY A 287 9.69 9.10 14.38
CA GLY A 287 9.65 7.75 13.83
C GLY A 287 11.03 7.12 13.68
N GLN A 288 12.03 7.91 13.28
CA GLN A 288 13.42 7.49 13.18
C GLN A 288 13.99 7.18 14.56
N ALA A 289 13.80 8.06 15.55
CA ALA A 289 14.30 7.88 16.92
C ALA A 289 13.71 6.63 17.60
N LEU A 290 12.41 6.38 17.42
CA LEU A 290 11.75 5.20 18.00
C LEU A 290 12.24 3.89 17.37
N LEU A 291 12.49 3.88 16.06
CA LEU A 291 12.85 2.67 15.34
C LEU A 291 14.34 2.33 15.45
N THR A 292 15.23 3.32 15.49
CA THR A 292 16.69 3.12 15.45
C THR A 292 17.19 1.99 16.39
N PRO A 293 16.84 1.95 17.69
CA PRO A 293 17.31 0.90 18.57
C PRO A 293 16.79 -0.50 18.22
N LEU A 294 15.64 -0.61 17.58
CA LEU A 294 15.07 -1.88 17.12
C LEU A 294 15.72 -2.41 15.83
N LEU A 295 16.54 -1.60 15.17
CA LEU A 295 17.32 -2.01 14.01
C LEU A 295 18.65 -2.67 14.38
N GLU A 296 19.03 -2.64 15.66
CA GLU A 296 20.28 -3.26 16.17
C GLU A 296 20.11 -4.76 16.46
N ASP A 297 18.87 -5.22 16.59
CA ASP A 297 18.52 -6.60 16.90
C ASP A 297 17.37 -7.13 15.99
N ASP A 298 16.86 -8.34 16.29
CA ASP A 298 15.81 -9.01 15.53
C ASP A 298 14.39 -8.83 16.12
N ARG A 299 14.21 -8.00 17.16
CA ARG A 299 12.91 -7.87 17.85
C ARG A 299 11.77 -7.50 16.91
N LEU A 300 12.02 -6.59 15.97
CA LEU A 300 11.02 -6.17 15.00
C LEU A 300 10.64 -7.30 14.02
N LEU A 301 11.62 -8.10 13.59
CA LEU A 301 11.39 -9.27 12.75
C LEU A 301 10.63 -10.37 13.50
N ARG A 302 11.00 -10.62 14.75
CA ARG A 302 10.27 -11.57 15.62
C ARG A 302 8.84 -11.14 15.83
N LEU A 303 8.60 -9.86 16.14
CA LEU A 303 7.26 -9.32 16.29
C LEU A 303 6.43 -9.55 15.01
N GLY A 304 7.01 -9.28 13.84
CA GLY A 304 6.38 -9.56 12.54
C GLY A 304 6.04 -11.04 12.36
N ARG A 305 7.00 -11.92 12.62
CA ARG A 305 6.88 -13.37 12.41
C ARG A 305 5.97 -14.05 13.42
N GLU A 306 6.09 -13.70 14.71
CA GLU A 306 5.51 -14.44 15.82
C GLU A 306 4.16 -13.86 16.30
N VAL A 307 3.90 -12.57 16.01
CA VAL A 307 2.70 -11.87 16.46
C VAL A 307 1.88 -11.34 15.28
N ILE A 308 2.45 -10.43 14.46
CA ILE A 308 1.68 -9.70 13.46
C ILE A 308 1.14 -10.64 12.37
N ARG A 309 2.01 -11.46 11.77
CA ARG A 309 1.61 -12.38 10.69
C ARG A 309 0.60 -13.44 11.15
N PRO A 310 0.77 -14.15 12.29
CA PRO A 310 -0.25 -15.08 12.79
C PRO A 310 -1.59 -14.40 13.08
N PHE A 311 -1.57 -13.20 13.66
CA PHE A 311 -2.77 -12.42 13.92
C PHE A 311 -3.56 -12.15 12.64
N TYR A 312 -2.91 -11.62 11.59
CA TYR A 312 -3.59 -11.32 10.34
C TYR A 312 -4.01 -12.57 9.57
N ARG A 313 -3.26 -13.66 9.65
CA ARG A 313 -3.66 -14.94 9.05
C ARG A 313 -4.95 -15.48 9.69
N GLU A 314 -5.06 -15.43 10.99
CA GLU A 314 -6.27 -15.84 11.73
C GLU A 314 -7.46 -14.94 11.37
N ARG A 315 -7.24 -13.61 11.31
CA ARG A 315 -8.29 -12.66 10.93
C ARG A 315 -8.75 -12.85 9.47
N ALA A 316 -7.84 -13.13 8.56
CA ALA A 316 -8.16 -13.42 7.16
C ALA A 316 -9.02 -14.68 7.02
N ALA A 317 -8.66 -15.76 7.73
CA ALA A 317 -9.43 -17.00 7.74
C ALA A 317 -10.84 -16.76 8.28
N PHE A 318 -10.97 -16.10 9.43
CA PHE A 318 -12.26 -15.73 10.03
C PHE A 318 -13.14 -14.90 9.07
N ALA A 319 -12.61 -13.83 8.50
CA ALA A 319 -13.38 -12.97 7.60
C ALA A 319 -13.80 -13.70 6.32
N THR A 320 -12.94 -14.59 5.82
CA THR A 320 -13.25 -15.44 4.65
C THR A 320 -14.39 -16.42 4.96
N GLU A 321 -14.36 -17.08 6.11
CA GLU A 321 -15.40 -18.01 6.58
C GLU A 321 -16.75 -17.29 6.70
N VAL A 322 -16.80 -16.19 7.47
CA VAL A 322 -18.03 -15.39 7.66
C VAL A 322 -18.64 -14.96 6.33
N LEU A 323 -17.81 -14.42 5.43
CA LEU A 323 -18.30 -13.94 4.14
C LEU A 323 -18.78 -15.09 3.24
N SER A 324 -18.06 -16.22 3.23
CA SER A 324 -18.44 -17.40 2.45
C SER A 324 -19.75 -18.01 2.91
N ASP A 325 -19.95 -18.13 4.22
CA ASP A 325 -21.19 -18.65 4.80
C ASP A 325 -22.36 -17.70 4.52
N ALA A 326 -22.14 -16.39 4.64
CA ALA A 326 -23.16 -15.38 4.43
C ALA A 326 -23.58 -15.24 2.96
N LEU A 327 -22.66 -15.32 2.00
CA LEU A 327 -22.98 -15.27 0.56
C LEU A 327 -23.55 -16.59 0.03
N GLY A 328 -23.13 -17.72 0.60
CA GLY A 328 -23.52 -19.06 0.15
C GLY A 328 -22.83 -19.45 -1.17
N LYS A 329 -23.22 -20.63 -1.70
CA LYS A 329 -22.55 -21.23 -2.88
C LYS A 329 -23.20 -20.89 -4.22
N ASP A 330 -24.42 -20.37 -4.21
CA ASP A 330 -25.22 -20.19 -5.43
C ASP A 330 -24.95 -18.86 -6.15
N LEU A 331 -24.43 -17.87 -5.44
CA LEU A 331 -24.12 -16.57 -6.02
C LEU A 331 -22.78 -16.59 -6.76
N PRO A 332 -22.63 -15.80 -7.83
CA PRO A 332 -21.41 -15.76 -8.64
C PRO A 332 -20.36 -14.83 -8.04
N TRP A 333 -19.82 -15.17 -6.89
CA TRP A 333 -18.76 -14.40 -6.22
C TRP A 333 -17.42 -15.15 -6.20
N ALA A 334 -16.34 -14.40 -6.01
CA ALA A 334 -15.03 -14.96 -5.71
C ALA A 334 -14.20 -14.01 -4.84
N LEU A 335 -13.31 -14.56 -4.02
CA LEU A 335 -12.28 -13.83 -3.29
C LEU A 335 -10.93 -14.05 -3.97
N HIS A 336 -10.10 -12.99 -3.96
CA HIS A 336 -8.69 -13.18 -4.24
C HIS A 336 -8.05 -14.05 -3.16
N GLU A 337 -7.14 -14.94 -3.57
CA GLU A 337 -6.36 -15.80 -2.67
C GLU A 337 -5.64 -14.97 -1.61
N GLN A 338 -5.68 -15.44 -0.34
CA GLN A 338 -5.10 -14.68 0.77
C GLN A 338 -3.60 -14.94 0.87
N GLU A 339 -2.80 -14.03 0.30
CA GLU A 339 -1.33 -14.18 0.25
C GLU A 339 -0.59 -13.18 1.14
N GLY A 340 -1.23 -12.03 1.45
CA GLY A 340 -0.64 -11.00 2.31
C GLY A 340 -1.56 -9.82 2.55
N ALA A 341 -1.01 -8.76 3.16
CA ALA A 341 -1.73 -7.57 3.61
C ALA A 341 -2.87 -7.91 4.57
N PHE A 342 -3.89 -7.06 4.70
CA PHE A 342 -5.02 -7.26 5.61
C PHE A 342 -6.36 -6.87 4.98
N PHE A 343 -6.54 -7.28 3.71
CA PHE A 343 -7.76 -7.03 2.93
C PHE A 343 -8.29 -8.31 2.32
N LEU A 344 -9.62 -8.42 2.23
CA LEU A 344 -10.30 -9.27 1.28
C LEU A 344 -10.57 -8.45 0.02
N TRP A 345 -10.36 -9.06 -1.14
CA TRP A 345 -10.78 -8.52 -2.42
C TRP A 345 -11.90 -9.38 -2.96
N LEU A 346 -13.14 -8.85 -2.88
CA LEU A 346 -14.34 -9.53 -3.27
C LEU A 346 -14.73 -9.14 -4.71
N TRP A 347 -14.86 -10.11 -5.59
CA TRP A 347 -15.45 -9.98 -6.90
C TRP A 347 -16.87 -10.54 -6.92
N LEU A 348 -17.84 -9.73 -7.30
CA LEU A 348 -19.26 -10.03 -7.46
C LEU A 348 -19.55 -10.05 -8.96
N LYS A 349 -19.33 -11.21 -9.60
CA LYS A 349 -19.41 -11.35 -11.05
C LYS A 349 -20.83 -11.04 -11.55
N ASP A 350 -20.95 -10.25 -12.60
CA ASP A 350 -22.22 -9.80 -13.20
C ASP A 350 -23.12 -9.04 -12.19
N LEU A 351 -22.49 -8.29 -11.26
CA LEU A 351 -23.21 -7.47 -10.28
C LEU A 351 -24.21 -6.56 -10.99
N PRO A 352 -25.53 -6.57 -10.61
CA PRO A 352 -26.58 -5.82 -11.29
C PRO A 352 -26.43 -4.28 -11.21
N VAL A 353 -25.64 -3.81 -10.24
CA VAL A 353 -25.29 -2.39 -10.05
C VAL A 353 -23.78 -2.23 -10.08
N THR A 354 -23.25 -1.00 -10.10
CA THR A 354 -21.81 -0.78 -9.95
C THR A 354 -21.37 -0.94 -8.50
N SER A 355 -20.08 -1.23 -8.26
CA SER A 355 -19.49 -1.21 -6.92
C SER A 355 -19.63 0.13 -6.20
N ALA A 356 -19.69 1.25 -6.94
CA ALA A 356 -19.98 2.58 -6.40
C ALA A 356 -21.43 2.69 -5.88
N GLU A 357 -22.41 2.17 -6.61
CA GLU A 357 -23.80 2.15 -6.14
C GLU A 357 -23.98 1.19 -4.95
N LEU A 358 -23.33 0.03 -4.99
CA LEU A 358 -23.34 -0.90 -3.85
C LEU A 358 -22.72 -0.24 -2.60
N TYR A 359 -21.62 0.50 -2.74
CA TYR A 359 -21.02 1.28 -1.67
C TYR A 359 -22.00 2.28 -1.05
N ARG A 360 -22.72 3.05 -1.89
CA ARG A 360 -23.71 4.03 -1.41
C ARG A 360 -24.81 3.36 -0.57
N ARG A 361 -25.33 2.22 -1.01
CA ARG A 361 -26.35 1.43 -0.28
C ARG A 361 -25.83 0.87 1.04
N LEU A 362 -24.60 0.37 1.05
CA LEU A 362 -23.94 -0.11 2.26
C LEU A 362 -23.69 1.00 3.27
N LYS A 363 -23.32 2.20 2.79
CA LYS A 363 -23.14 3.38 3.64
C LYS A 363 -24.44 3.78 4.34
N GLU A 364 -25.60 3.69 3.67
CA GLU A 364 -26.92 3.90 4.28
C GLU A 364 -27.26 2.85 5.37
N ARG A 365 -26.60 1.69 5.32
CA ARG A 365 -26.71 0.61 6.33
C ARG A 365 -25.56 0.62 7.35
N ASN A 366 -24.85 1.73 7.47
CA ASN A 366 -23.70 1.92 8.35
C ASN A 366 -22.55 0.93 8.10
N VAL A 367 -22.25 0.62 6.83
CA VAL A 367 -21.08 -0.19 6.43
C VAL A 367 -20.26 0.58 5.41
N LEU A 368 -18.99 0.87 5.71
CA LEU A 368 -18.04 1.46 4.79
C LEU A 368 -17.11 0.39 4.21
N VAL A 369 -17.04 0.32 2.88
CA VAL A 369 -16.14 -0.52 2.08
C VAL A 369 -15.40 0.35 1.08
N ILE A 370 -14.55 -0.20 0.21
CA ILE A 370 -13.97 0.58 -0.89
C ILE A 370 -14.38 -0.02 -2.22
N PRO A 371 -15.02 0.76 -3.10
CA PRO A 371 -15.34 0.33 -4.47
C PRO A 371 -14.08 0.04 -5.28
N GLY A 372 -14.13 -1.04 -6.06
CA GLY A 372 -12.96 -1.54 -6.78
C GLY A 372 -12.48 -0.64 -7.93
N HIS A 373 -13.36 0.17 -8.52
CA HIS A 373 -12.99 1.05 -9.64
C HIS A 373 -11.91 2.08 -9.29
N HIS A 374 -11.75 2.46 -8.02
CA HIS A 374 -10.71 3.38 -7.58
C HIS A 374 -9.28 2.82 -7.70
N PHE A 375 -9.14 1.51 -7.84
CA PHE A 375 -7.84 0.81 -7.90
C PHE A 375 -7.40 0.49 -9.35
N ALA A 376 -8.18 0.93 -10.35
CA ALA A 376 -7.87 0.74 -11.76
C ALA A 376 -7.73 2.11 -12.45
N PHE A 377 -6.52 2.46 -12.81
CA PHE A 377 -6.18 3.76 -13.39
C PHE A 377 -5.14 3.60 -14.51
N GLY A 378 -5.01 4.62 -15.36
CA GLY A 378 -4.06 4.59 -16.49
C GLY A 378 -4.39 3.53 -17.55
N LEU A 379 -5.62 3.05 -17.61
CA LEU A 379 -6.07 2.07 -18.60
C LEU A 379 -6.38 2.77 -19.94
N ASP A 380 -5.94 2.18 -21.03
CA ASP A 380 -6.28 2.64 -22.40
C ASP A 380 -7.69 2.23 -22.79
N GLU A 381 -8.22 1.13 -22.25
CA GLU A 381 -9.56 0.61 -22.54
C GLU A 381 -10.39 0.43 -21.26
N PRO A 382 -11.72 0.60 -21.31
CA PRO A 382 -12.58 0.32 -20.17
C PRO A 382 -12.48 -1.12 -19.70
N TRP A 383 -12.32 -1.31 -18.39
CA TRP A 383 -12.28 -2.62 -17.76
C TRP A 383 -13.42 -2.75 -16.74
N ARG A 384 -14.38 -3.63 -17.02
CA ARG A 384 -15.59 -3.79 -16.19
C ARG A 384 -15.29 -4.40 -14.83
N HIS A 385 -14.33 -5.31 -14.75
CA HIS A 385 -14.05 -6.12 -13.55
C HIS A 385 -13.91 -5.30 -12.24
N PRO A 386 -13.18 -4.18 -12.16
CA PRO A 386 -13.13 -3.37 -10.94
C PRO A 386 -14.47 -2.76 -10.53
N GLN A 387 -15.40 -2.59 -11.46
CA GLN A 387 -16.77 -2.10 -11.18
C GLN A 387 -17.63 -3.14 -10.43
N GLU A 388 -17.18 -4.39 -10.40
CA GLU A 388 -17.81 -5.53 -9.75
C GLU A 388 -17.05 -5.96 -8.48
N CYS A 389 -16.03 -5.19 -8.06
CA CYS A 389 -15.16 -5.58 -6.94
C CYS A 389 -15.26 -4.62 -5.76
N LEU A 390 -14.99 -5.14 -4.57
CA LEU A 390 -14.88 -4.40 -3.31
C LEU A 390 -13.60 -4.80 -2.57
N ARG A 391 -12.92 -3.81 -1.95
CA ARG A 391 -11.90 -4.05 -0.93
C ARG A 391 -12.53 -3.97 0.45
N LEU A 392 -12.28 -4.98 1.29
CA LEU A 392 -12.78 -5.11 2.65
C LEU A 392 -11.58 -5.33 3.58
N THR A 393 -11.45 -4.54 4.66
CA THR A 393 -10.43 -4.80 5.67
C THR A 393 -10.92 -5.74 6.75
N PHE A 394 -10.05 -6.60 7.23
CA PHE A 394 -10.27 -7.44 8.41
C PHE A 394 -9.42 -7.00 9.62
N SER A 395 -8.89 -5.76 9.59
CA SER A 395 -8.09 -5.21 10.68
C SER A 395 -8.92 -4.69 11.87
N GLN A 396 -10.25 -4.60 11.72
CA GLN A 396 -11.18 -4.15 12.76
C GLN A 396 -11.46 -5.26 13.81
N PRO A 397 -12.09 -4.95 14.96
CA PRO A 397 -12.57 -5.97 15.89
C PRO A 397 -13.43 -7.05 15.18
N ARG A 398 -13.39 -8.30 15.66
CA ARG A 398 -14.07 -9.42 15.01
C ARG A 398 -15.56 -9.17 14.83
N GLU A 399 -16.19 -8.63 15.85
CA GLU A 399 -17.62 -8.31 15.89
C GLU A 399 -18.00 -7.32 14.79
N VAL A 400 -17.20 -6.27 14.62
CA VAL A 400 -17.38 -5.24 13.57
C VAL A 400 -17.23 -5.85 12.18
N VAL A 401 -16.21 -6.72 12.00
CA VAL A 401 -15.97 -7.42 10.73
C VAL A 401 -17.13 -8.35 10.42
N GLN A 402 -17.57 -9.15 11.38
CA GLN A 402 -18.67 -10.09 11.20
C GLN A 402 -19.96 -9.36 10.81
N GLU A 403 -20.41 -8.41 11.63
CA GLU A 403 -21.65 -7.66 11.37
C GLU A 403 -21.61 -6.95 10.01
N GLY A 404 -20.48 -6.30 9.68
CA GLY A 404 -20.34 -5.60 8.41
C GLY A 404 -20.38 -6.54 7.20
N LEU A 405 -19.77 -7.72 7.29
CA LEU A 405 -19.79 -8.73 6.22
C LEU A 405 -21.18 -9.38 6.06
N GLU A 406 -21.91 -9.61 7.16
CA GLU A 406 -23.28 -10.14 7.12
C GLU A 406 -24.25 -9.13 6.47
N ILE A 407 -24.14 -7.83 6.81
CA ILE A 407 -24.93 -6.75 6.18
C ILE A 407 -24.62 -6.65 4.69
N LEU A 408 -23.33 -6.71 4.33
CA LEU A 408 -22.90 -6.69 2.92
C LEU A 408 -23.48 -7.88 2.17
N ALA A 409 -23.40 -9.09 2.71
CA ALA A 409 -23.92 -10.29 2.06
C ALA A 409 -25.44 -10.25 1.88
N ASP A 410 -26.17 -9.69 2.85
CA ASP A 410 -27.61 -9.51 2.76
C ASP A 410 -27.99 -8.56 1.61
N GLU A 411 -27.31 -7.40 1.50
CA GLU A 411 -27.51 -6.45 0.39
C GLU A 411 -27.20 -7.09 -0.96
N VAL A 412 -26.08 -7.81 -1.05
CA VAL A 412 -25.67 -8.50 -2.28
C VAL A 412 -26.71 -9.55 -2.69
N ARG A 413 -27.20 -10.38 -1.76
CA ARG A 413 -28.26 -11.37 -2.04
C ARG A 413 -29.54 -10.70 -2.53
N GLY A 414 -29.91 -9.55 -1.98
CA GLY A 414 -31.05 -8.75 -2.42
C GLY A 414 -30.91 -8.33 -3.89
N LEU A 415 -29.71 -7.83 -4.27
CA LEU A 415 -29.42 -7.36 -5.62
C LEU A 415 -29.49 -8.46 -6.69
N TYR A 416 -29.00 -9.68 -6.39
CA TYR A 416 -29.02 -10.78 -7.37
C TYR A 416 -30.40 -11.47 -7.48
N ARG A 417 -31.33 -11.18 -6.57
CA ARG A 417 -32.72 -11.69 -6.63
C ARG A 417 -33.69 -10.76 -7.34
N ALA A 418 -33.34 -9.47 -7.43
CA ALA A 418 -34.16 -8.43 -8.05
C ALA A 418 -34.06 -8.44 -9.58
#